data_40c14ad678fc4b8b1f50af9c431cb7e5
#
_entry.id   40c14ad678fc4b8b1f50af9c431cb7e5
#
_cell.length_a   1.000
_cell.length_b   1.000
_cell.length_c   1.000
_cell.angle_alpha   90.00
_cell.angle_beta   90.00
_cell.angle_gamma   90.00
#
_symmetry.space_group_name_H-M   'P 1'
#
loop_
_entity.id
_entity.type
_entity.pdbx_description
1 polymer ?
#
loop_
_entity_poly.entity_id
_entity_poly.type
_entity_poly.pdbx_seq_one_letter_code
_entity_poly.pdbx_strand_id
1 'polypeptide(L)'
;MTTAKQWVLASRPEGAPTSENFRLEEVELPELSDGQILVENTSSSVDPYMRGRMNDVESYIEPFQIDEPLNGTAIGTVTESRSSKFKAGDTVRHFAGWRTHAVLNEDEAEQIDTSIAPAEAYLGILGLTGLTAYVGLTAVGEMKEGDVVFISGAAGAVGSAAGQIAKHLGAAKVIGSAGSAEKIEYLKSIGFDEAFNYKDGDVNGQLAKAAPEGIDVYFDNVGGVHLEAAIQNANTFGRIAMCGAIAQYNDTEPAPGPRNLGLSIGKCLTLRGFVVGQYSHLAKEFQEKIAPLIVDGSITFETTVREGIDTMPAAFLELFEGGNTGKMIVKF
;
A
#
# COMPACT_ATOMS: atom_id res chain seq x y z
N MET A 1 5.79 -34.32 -9.21
CA MET A 1 4.86 -33.40 -8.59
C MET A 1 5.67 -32.32 -7.87
N THR A 2 5.34 -31.08 -8.02
CA THR A 2 6.04 -29.97 -7.37
C THR A 2 5.42 -29.76 -5.99
N THR A 3 6.26 -29.70 -4.95
CA THR A 3 5.82 -29.38 -3.59
C THR A 3 5.97 -27.88 -3.35
N ALA A 4 4.95 -27.26 -2.79
CA ALA A 4 4.95 -25.84 -2.43
C ALA A 4 4.74 -25.67 -0.92
N LYS A 5 5.35 -24.63 -0.36
CA LYS A 5 4.98 -24.11 0.97
C LYS A 5 3.97 -22.98 0.80
N GLN A 6 2.97 -22.93 1.65
CA GLN A 6 1.96 -21.88 1.66
C GLN A 6 1.52 -21.53 3.08
N TRP A 7 1.19 -20.26 3.29
CA TRP A 7 0.58 -19.81 4.53
C TRP A 7 -0.94 -19.81 4.40
N VAL A 8 -1.61 -20.36 5.39
CA VAL A 8 -3.08 -20.35 5.54
C VAL A 8 -3.49 -19.52 6.75
N LEU A 9 -4.71 -18.98 6.74
CA LEU A 9 -5.32 -18.39 7.92
C LEU A 9 -5.74 -19.52 8.86
N ALA A 10 -5.06 -19.68 9.99
CA ALA A 10 -5.38 -20.74 10.98
C ALA A 10 -6.54 -20.35 11.90
N SER A 11 -6.66 -19.06 12.23
CA SER A 11 -7.74 -18.52 13.05
C SER A 11 -7.92 -17.04 12.81
N ARG A 12 -9.11 -16.51 13.08
CA ARG A 12 -9.39 -15.07 13.00
C ARG A 12 -8.86 -14.37 14.26
N PRO A 13 -8.12 -13.24 14.11
CA PRO A 13 -7.63 -12.50 15.27
C PRO A 13 -8.74 -11.69 15.95
N GLU A 14 -8.71 -11.64 17.28
CA GLU A 14 -9.38 -10.60 18.06
C GLU A 14 -8.37 -9.47 18.36
N GLY A 15 -8.60 -8.27 17.84
CA GLY A 15 -7.63 -7.18 17.94
C GLY A 15 -6.43 -7.38 17.01
N ALA A 16 -5.22 -7.12 17.52
CA ALA A 16 -4.00 -7.31 16.74
C ALA A 16 -3.76 -8.78 16.41
N PRO A 17 -3.44 -9.13 15.14
CA PRO A 17 -3.07 -10.49 14.79
C PRO A 17 -1.75 -10.91 15.46
N THR A 18 -1.59 -12.21 15.66
CA THR A 18 -0.38 -12.84 16.19
C THR A 18 0.10 -13.92 15.23
N SER A 19 1.29 -14.46 15.48
CA SER A 19 1.81 -15.60 14.69
C SER A 19 0.90 -16.84 14.75
N GLU A 20 0.09 -17.00 15.79
CA GLU A 20 -0.83 -18.12 15.98
C GLU A 20 -2.02 -18.09 15.01
N ASN A 21 -2.30 -16.93 14.40
CA ASN A 21 -3.34 -16.81 13.39
C ASN A 21 -2.93 -17.37 12.00
N PHE A 22 -1.67 -17.76 11.88
CA PHE A 22 -1.10 -18.26 10.62
C PHE A 22 -0.56 -19.67 10.81
N ARG A 23 -0.68 -20.51 9.77
CA ARG A 23 -0.09 -21.83 9.72
C ARG A 23 0.60 -22.05 8.38
N LEU A 24 1.85 -22.50 8.42
CA LEU A 24 2.60 -22.91 7.23
C LEU A 24 2.28 -24.36 6.88
N GLU A 25 1.98 -24.63 5.63
CA GLU A 25 1.68 -25.94 5.10
C GLU A 25 2.59 -26.29 3.93
N GLU A 26 2.89 -27.56 3.77
CA GLU A 26 3.44 -28.14 2.53
C GLU A 26 2.31 -28.84 1.77
N VAL A 27 2.20 -28.51 0.48
CA VAL A 27 1.16 -29.08 -0.39
C VAL A 27 1.76 -29.57 -1.70
N GLU A 28 1.22 -30.66 -2.26
CA GLU A 28 1.52 -31.08 -3.62
C GLU A 28 0.66 -30.30 -4.60
N LEU A 29 1.30 -29.68 -5.59
CA LEU A 29 0.59 -28.94 -6.62
C LEU A 29 0.04 -29.88 -7.69
N PRO A 30 -1.16 -29.57 -8.25
CA PRO A 30 -1.74 -30.33 -9.34
C PRO A 30 -0.90 -30.22 -10.62
N GLU A 31 -1.06 -31.17 -11.53
CA GLU A 31 -0.55 -31.04 -12.88
C GLU A 31 -1.27 -29.91 -13.63
N LEU A 32 -0.54 -29.23 -14.50
CA LEU A 32 -1.11 -28.12 -15.28
C LEU A 32 -2.17 -28.63 -16.26
N SER A 33 -3.26 -27.90 -16.34
CA SER A 33 -4.25 -27.99 -17.41
C SER A 33 -3.90 -27.01 -18.55
N ASP A 34 -4.58 -27.15 -19.69
CA ASP A 34 -4.43 -26.20 -20.81
C ASP A 34 -4.79 -24.78 -20.37
N GLY A 35 -3.98 -23.79 -20.77
CA GLY A 35 -4.12 -22.40 -20.37
C GLY A 35 -3.51 -22.07 -19.01
N GLN A 36 -2.85 -23.02 -18.33
CA GLN A 36 -2.23 -22.78 -17.02
C GLN A 36 -0.71 -22.67 -17.09
N ILE A 37 -0.17 -22.01 -16.08
CA ILE A 37 1.26 -21.84 -15.82
C ILE A 37 1.60 -22.23 -14.39
N LEU A 38 2.78 -22.77 -14.18
CA LEU A 38 3.40 -22.93 -12.86
C LEU A 38 4.39 -21.78 -12.66
N VAL A 39 4.21 -21.03 -11.58
CA VAL A 39 5.07 -19.91 -11.22
C VAL A 39 5.79 -20.25 -9.92
N GLU A 40 7.11 -20.11 -9.92
CA GLU A 40 7.94 -20.07 -8.73
C GLU A 40 8.02 -18.61 -8.25
N ASN A 41 7.46 -18.33 -7.08
CA ASN A 41 7.45 -16.98 -6.52
C ASN A 41 8.85 -16.61 -6.04
N THR A 42 9.32 -15.45 -6.45
CA THR A 42 10.60 -14.87 -6.01
C THR A 42 10.42 -13.81 -4.93
N SER A 43 9.26 -13.16 -4.91
CA SER A 43 8.92 -12.17 -3.90
C SER A 43 7.41 -11.97 -3.77
N SER A 44 6.99 -11.64 -2.56
CA SER A 44 5.60 -11.32 -2.25
C SER A 44 5.48 -10.05 -1.42
N SER A 45 4.39 -9.33 -1.65
CA SER A 45 3.99 -8.16 -0.87
C SER A 45 3.25 -8.59 0.40
N VAL A 46 3.48 -7.86 1.49
CA VAL A 46 2.56 -7.81 2.63
C VAL A 46 2.00 -6.39 2.76
N ASP A 47 0.71 -6.27 3.02
CA ASP A 47 0.00 -5.00 2.95
C ASP A 47 -1.00 -4.85 4.10
N PRO A 48 -1.17 -3.63 4.66
CA PRO A 48 -2.07 -3.42 5.81
C PRO A 48 -3.54 -3.81 5.57
N TYR A 49 -4.04 -3.69 4.32
CA TYR A 49 -5.43 -4.05 3.99
C TYR A 49 -5.75 -5.53 4.25
N MET A 50 -4.73 -6.40 4.24
CA MET A 50 -4.87 -7.82 4.53
C MET A 50 -5.43 -8.07 5.94
N ARG A 51 -5.21 -7.14 6.89
CA ARG A 51 -5.79 -7.23 8.23
C ARG A 51 -7.32 -7.24 8.19
N GLY A 52 -7.92 -6.37 7.39
CA GLY A 52 -9.38 -6.35 7.23
C GLY A 52 -9.94 -7.65 6.67
N ARG A 53 -9.19 -8.32 5.79
CA ARG A 53 -9.57 -9.62 5.22
C ARG A 53 -9.50 -10.79 6.20
N MET A 54 -8.84 -10.64 7.34
CA MET A 54 -8.83 -11.65 8.41
C MET A 54 -10.13 -11.66 9.21
N ASN A 55 -10.98 -10.64 9.07
CA ASN A 55 -12.32 -10.58 9.64
C ASN A 55 -13.31 -11.26 8.69
N ASP A 56 -14.37 -11.87 9.24
CA ASP A 56 -15.46 -12.48 8.46
C ASP A 56 -16.57 -11.46 8.20
N VAL A 57 -16.24 -10.43 7.42
CA VAL A 57 -17.12 -9.30 7.13
C VAL A 57 -17.08 -9.01 5.64
N GLU A 58 -18.24 -8.84 5.01
CA GLU A 58 -18.33 -8.38 3.63
C GLU A 58 -17.65 -7.02 3.46
N SER A 59 -16.79 -6.90 2.45
CA SER A 59 -16.02 -5.70 2.16
C SER A 59 -15.77 -5.59 0.65
N TYR A 60 -14.96 -4.61 0.24
CA TYR A 60 -14.56 -4.40 -1.16
C TYR A 60 -13.68 -5.52 -1.74
N ILE A 61 -13.19 -6.41 -0.89
CA ILE A 61 -12.41 -7.59 -1.25
C ILE A 61 -12.82 -8.74 -0.31
N GLU A 62 -12.92 -9.96 -0.87
CA GLU A 62 -13.32 -11.15 -0.14
C GLU A 62 -12.45 -11.41 1.09
N PRO A 63 -13.04 -11.78 2.23
CA PRO A 63 -12.29 -12.16 3.42
C PRO A 63 -11.47 -13.44 3.17
N PHE A 64 -10.35 -13.55 3.87
CA PHE A 64 -9.61 -14.81 3.92
C PHE A 64 -10.45 -15.90 4.61
N GLN A 65 -10.41 -17.10 4.07
CA GLN A 65 -11.10 -18.24 4.67
C GLN A 65 -10.14 -19.02 5.59
N ILE A 66 -10.71 -19.60 6.66
CA ILE A 66 -9.93 -20.46 7.56
C ILE A 66 -9.47 -21.71 6.79
N ASP A 67 -8.23 -22.12 7.02
CA ASP A 67 -7.56 -23.27 6.38
C ASP A 67 -7.36 -23.12 4.85
N GLU A 68 -7.61 -21.91 4.30
CA GLU A 68 -7.32 -21.63 2.90
C GLU A 68 -6.06 -20.76 2.74
N PRO A 69 -5.34 -20.90 1.60
CA PRO A 69 -4.14 -20.15 1.33
C PRO A 69 -4.39 -18.65 1.30
N LEU A 70 -3.57 -17.91 2.03
CA LEU A 70 -3.54 -16.46 1.92
C LEU A 70 -3.09 -16.03 0.53
N ASN A 71 -3.52 -14.88 0.10
CA ASN A 71 -3.13 -14.30 -1.17
C ASN A 71 -2.78 -12.81 -1.03
N GLY A 72 -2.08 -12.31 -2.02
CA GLY A 72 -1.61 -10.94 -2.15
C GLY A 72 -0.72 -10.84 -3.38
N THR A 73 -0.31 -9.64 -3.73
CA THR A 73 0.53 -9.44 -4.91
C THR A 73 1.88 -10.13 -4.75
N ALA A 74 2.28 -10.89 -5.76
CA ALA A 74 3.58 -11.54 -5.85
C ALA A 74 4.18 -11.40 -7.24
N ILE A 75 5.49 -11.60 -7.31
CA ILE A 75 6.24 -11.73 -8.55
C ILE A 75 6.94 -13.08 -8.51
N GLY A 76 6.96 -13.73 -9.65
CA GLY A 76 7.64 -15.00 -9.81
C GLY A 76 8.07 -15.25 -11.24
N THR A 77 8.78 -16.37 -11.42
CA THR A 77 9.22 -16.85 -12.73
C THR A 77 8.35 -18.02 -13.14
N VAL A 78 7.86 -18.00 -14.37
CA VAL A 78 7.16 -19.16 -14.96
C VAL A 78 8.16 -20.30 -15.12
N THR A 79 7.93 -21.42 -14.46
CA THR A 79 8.80 -22.62 -14.55
C THR A 79 8.24 -23.65 -15.51
N GLU A 80 6.91 -23.75 -15.64
CA GLU A 80 6.23 -24.62 -16.60
C GLU A 80 5.01 -23.90 -17.17
N SER A 81 4.71 -24.12 -18.45
CA SER A 81 3.58 -23.48 -19.14
C SER A 81 2.84 -24.42 -20.07
N ARG A 82 1.51 -24.41 -19.96
CA ARG A 82 0.56 -24.87 -20.98
C ARG A 82 -0.31 -23.71 -21.50
N SER A 83 0.20 -22.48 -21.37
CA SER A 83 -0.43 -21.25 -21.82
C SER A 83 0.02 -20.87 -23.23
N SER A 84 -0.83 -20.18 -23.95
CA SER A 84 -0.47 -19.54 -25.22
C SER A 84 0.19 -18.18 -25.05
N LYS A 85 0.07 -17.55 -23.85
CA LYS A 85 0.56 -16.20 -23.55
C LYS A 85 1.92 -16.19 -22.90
N PHE A 86 2.26 -17.23 -22.11
CA PHE A 86 3.47 -17.28 -21.30
C PHE A 86 4.32 -18.50 -21.62
N LYS A 87 5.62 -18.39 -21.43
CA LYS A 87 6.60 -19.45 -21.56
C LYS A 87 7.48 -19.54 -20.31
N ALA A 88 8.13 -20.66 -20.10
CA ALA A 88 9.13 -20.83 -19.06
C ALA A 88 10.23 -19.75 -19.18
N GLY A 89 10.58 -19.14 -18.06
CA GLY A 89 11.52 -18.02 -17.95
C GLY A 89 10.86 -16.63 -17.96
N ASP A 90 9.58 -16.51 -18.28
CA ASP A 90 8.88 -15.21 -18.20
C ASP A 90 8.73 -14.78 -16.73
N THR A 91 8.93 -13.49 -16.45
CA THR A 91 8.68 -12.91 -15.14
C THR A 91 7.28 -12.33 -15.12
N VAL A 92 6.49 -12.76 -14.13
CA VAL A 92 5.07 -12.38 -14.03
C VAL A 92 4.73 -11.82 -12.65
N ARG A 93 3.77 -10.89 -12.64
CA ARG A 93 3.07 -10.41 -11.45
C ARG A 93 1.69 -11.06 -11.39
N HIS A 94 1.28 -11.48 -10.21
CA HIS A 94 -0.01 -12.12 -9.97
C HIS A 94 -0.48 -11.92 -8.52
N PHE A 95 -1.62 -12.50 -8.14
CA PHE A 95 -2.21 -12.29 -6.81
C PHE A 95 -2.12 -13.51 -5.88
N ALA A 96 -1.42 -14.58 -6.29
CA ALA A 96 -1.20 -15.79 -5.48
C ALA A 96 0.12 -15.71 -4.69
N GLY A 97 0.28 -14.69 -3.87
CA GLY A 97 1.36 -14.57 -2.90
C GLY A 97 1.16 -15.47 -1.69
N TRP A 98 2.00 -15.32 -0.67
CA TRP A 98 2.04 -16.13 0.55
C TRP A 98 2.31 -17.63 0.31
N ARG A 99 2.95 -17.97 -0.82
CA ARG A 99 3.36 -19.33 -1.17
C ARG A 99 4.60 -19.31 -2.06
N THR A 100 5.35 -20.42 -2.05
CA THR A 100 6.56 -20.52 -2.87
C THR A 100 6.26 -20.77 -4.34
N HIS A 101 5.17 -21.47 -4.66
CA HIS A 101 4.77 -21.79 -6.03
C HIS A 101 3.25 -21.63 -6.17
N ALA A 102 2.81 -21.25 -7.36
CA ALA A 102 1.41 -21.11 -7.70
C ALA A 102 1.11 -21.70 -9.08
N VAL A 103 0.01 -22.47 -9.19
CA VAL A 103 -0.61 -22.80 -10.47
C VAL A 103 -1.66 -21.73 -10.76
N LEU A 104 -1.56 -21.06 -11.90
CA LEU A 104 -2.39 -19.92 -12.30
C LEU A 104 -2.98 -20.15 -13.68
N ASN A 105 -4.18 -19.65 -13.92
CA ASN A 105 -4.68 -19.47 -15.27
C ASN A 105 -3.95 -18.29 -15.93
N GLU A 106 -3.83 -18.31 -17.25
CA GLU A 106 -3.07 -17.28 -17.99
C GLU A 106 -3.67 -15.86 -17.91
N ASP A 107 -4.89 -15.69 -17.47
CA ASP A 107 -5.55 -14.39 -17.24
C ASP A 107 -5.35 -13.86 -15.79
N GLU A 108 -4.81 -14.67 -14.89
CA GLU A 108 -4.47 -14.29 -13.52
C GLU A 108 -3.05 -13.74 -13.38
N ALA A 109 -2.28 -13.74 -14.46
CA ALA A 109 -0.91 -13.26 -14.48
C ALA A 109 -0.69 -12.15 -15.51
N GLU A 110 0.21 -11.24 -15.18
CA GLU A 110 0.66 -10.14 -16.03
C GLU A 110 2.18 -10.21 -16.19
N GLN A 111 2.66 -10.19 -17.43
CA GLN A 111 4.10 -10.11 -17.70
C GLN A 111 4.62 -8.73 -17.29
N ILE A 112 5.74 -8.71 -16.56
CA ILE A 112 6.42 -7.46 -16.21
C ILE A 112 7.75 -7.33 -16.96
N ASP A 113 8.12 -6.09 -17.27
CA ASP A 113 9.37 -5.78 -17.96
C ASP A 113 10.43 -5.31 -16.95
N THR A 114 11.29 -6.23 -16.54
CA THR A 114 12.38 -5.95 -15.60
C THR A 114 13.53 -5.15 -16.21
N SER A 115 13.49 -4.85 -17.52
CA SER A 115 14.46 -3.94 -18.15
C SER A 115 14.13 -2.46 -17.86
N ILE A 116 12.88 -2.15 -17.51
CA ILE A 116 12.41 -0.79 -17.17
C ILE A 116 12.75 -0.47 -15.71
N ALA A 117 12.44 -1.38 -14.80
CA ALA A 117 12.69 -1.21 -13.37
C ALA A 117 12.89 -2.57 -12.70
N PRO A 118 13.53 -2.62 -11.52
CA PRO A 118 13.63 -3.85 -10.72
C PRO A 118 12.26 -4.44 -10.43
N ALA A 119 12.19 -5.77 -10.29
CA ALA A 119 10.94 -6.50 -10.04
C ALA A 119 10.18 -5.93 -8.81
N GLU A 120 10.89 -5.56 -7.76
CA GLU A 120 10.33 -4.99 -6.53
C GLU A 120 9.54 -3.68 -6.78
N ALA A 121 9.89 -2.90 -7.80
CA ALA A 121 9.14 -1.70 -8.16
C ALA A 121 7.69 -2.02 -8.55
N TYR A 122 7.46 -3.19 -9.16
CA TYR A 122 6.12 -3.66 -9.57
C TYR A 122 5.27 -4.17 -8.40
N LEU A 123 5.88 -4.44 -7.22
CA LEU A 123 5.15 -4.67 -5.96
C LEU A 123 4.83 -3.36 -5.22
N GLY A 124 5.48 -2.28 -5.60
CA GLY A 124 5.40 -0.97 -4.95
C GLY A 124 4.97 0.14 -5.90
N ILE A 125 5.93 1.00 -6.22
CA ILE A 125 5.72 2.28 -6.93
C ILE A 125 5.15 2.12 -8.35
N LEU A 126 5.50 1.07 -9.10
CA LEU A 126 4.92 0.73 -10.41
C LEU A 126 3.72 -0.21 -10.32
N GLY A 127 3.32 -0.57 -9.09
CA GLY A 127 2.19 -1.45 -8.82
C GLY A 127 1.05 -0.75 -8.12
N LEU A 128 0.39 -1.53 -7.23
CA LEU A 128 -0.81 -1.10 -6.52
C LEU A 128 -0.61 0.17 -5.70
N THR A 129 0.52 0.31 -4.98
CA THR A 129 0.73 1.43 -4.07
C THR A 129 0.99 2.75 -4.78
N GLY A 130 1.73 2.73 -5.90
CA GLY A 130 1.92 3.93 -6.71
C GLY A 130 0.64 4.37 -7.43
N LEU A 131 -0.12 3.42 -7.99
CA LEU A 131 -1.43 3.73 -8.58
C LEU A 131 -2.40 4.28 -7.53
N THR A 132 -2.40 3.73 -6.31
CA THR A 132 -3.20 4.24 -5.19
C THR A 132 -2.83 5.70 -4.86
N ALA A 133 -1.54 5.99 -4.79
CA ALA A 133 -1.05 7.36 -4.55
C ALA A 133 -1.50 8.32 -5.65
N TYR A 134 -1.34 7.93 -6.92
CA TYR A 134 -1.74 8.73 -8.07
C TYR A 134 -3.26 9.00 -8.10
N VAL A 135 -4.07 7.96 -7.95
CA VAL A 135 -5.54 8.07 -7.92
C VAL A 135 -6.01 8.93 -6.74
N GLY A 136 -5.45 8.70 -5.55
CA GLY A 136 -5.83 9.46 -4.35
C GLY A 136 -5.51 10.95 -4.46
N LEU A 137 -4.42 11.32 -5.14
CA LEU A 137 -4.10 12.74 -5.39
C LEU A 137 -4.95 13.34 -6.50
N THR A 138 -5.06 12.65 -7.66
CA THR A 138 -5.62 13.25 -8.88
C THR A 138 -7.15 13.13 -8.98
N ALA A 139 -7.69 11.93 -8.78
CA ALA A 139 -9.12 11.66 -8.98
C ALA A 139 -9.97 11.84 -7.71
N VAL A 140 -9.36 11.64 -6.53
CA VAL A 140 -10.09 11.70 -5.24
C VAL A 140 -9.84 13.02 -4.53
N GLY A 141 -8.57 13.38 -4.33
CA GLY A 141 -8.14 14.65 -3.73
C GLY A 141 -8.22 15.84 -4.69
N GLU A 142 -8.44 15.58 -5.98
CA GLU A 142 -8.54 16.63 -7.01
C GLU A 142 -7.46 17.71 -6.84
N MET A 143 -6.22 17.22 -6.59
CA MET A 143 -5.07 18.08 -6.34
C MET A 143 -4.81 19.01 -7.51
N LYS A 144 -4.46 20.24 -7.22
CA LYS A 144 -4.14 21.30 -8.19
C LYS A 144 -2.70 21.78 -7.99
N GLU A 145 -2.13 22.36 -9.03
CA GLU A 145 -0.89 23.11 -8.92
C GLU A 145 -1.03 24.22 -7.88
N GLY A 146 -0.05 24.35 -7.00
CA GLY A 146 -0.05 25.33 -5.92
C GLY A 146 -0.69 24.85 -4.61
N ASP A 147 -1.31 23.67 -4.56
CA ASP A 147 -1.89 23.13 -3.32
C ASP A 147 -0.82 22.78 -2.28
N VAL A 148 -1.17 22.97 -1.01
CA VAL A 148 -0.43 22.45 0.15
C VAL A 148 -1.00 21.08 0.51
N VAL A 149 -0.15 20.04 0.43
CA VAL A 149 -0.54 18.65 0.60
C VAL A 149 0.01 18.09 1.91
N PHE A 150 -0.86 17.54 2.76
CA PHE A 150 -0.46 16.77 3.94
C PHE A 150 -0.68 15.27 3.68
N ILE A 151 0.26 14.42 4.10
CA ILE A 151 0.22 12.97 3.93
C ILE A 151 0.53 12.32 5.28
N SER A 152 -0.37 11.52 5.79
CA SER A 152 -0.15 10.69 6.97
C SER A 152 0.43 9.33 6.59
N GLY A 153 1.20 8.69 7.50
CA GLY A 153 1.91 7.47 7.18
C GLY A 153 2.87 7.64 5.99
N ALA A 154 3.47 8.84 5.90
CA ALA A 154 4.18 9.32 4.72
C ALA A 154 5.39 8.47 4.34
N ALA A 155 6.05 7.81 5.30
CA ALA A 155 7.21 6.96 5.03
C ALA A 155 6.85 5.52 4.59
N GLY A 156 5.57 5.17 4.50
CA GLY A 156 5.10 3.90 3.94
C GLY A 156 5.05 3.91 2.41
N ALA A 157 4.74 2.77 1.80
CA ALA A 157 4.77 2.59 0.35
C ALA A 157 3.87 3.57 -0.43
N VAL A 158 2.62 3.77 0.01
CA VAL A 158 1.69 4.72 -0.61
C VAL A 158 2.08 6.16 -0.30
N GLY A 159 2.42 6.44 0.98
CA GLY A 159 2.71 7.81 1.43
C GLY A 159 3.94 8.41 0.78
N SER A 160 5.04 7.64 0.66
CA SER A 160 6.28 8.11 0.01
C SER A 160 6.10 8.32 -1.51
N ALA A 161 5.30 7.47 -2.15
CA ALA A 161 4.90 7.67 -3.54
C ALA A 161 4.04 8.94 -3.71
N ALA A 162 3.02 9.11 -2.84
CA ALA A 162 2.12 10.25 -2.90
C ALA A 162 2.87 11.58 -2.76
N GLY A 163 3.82 11.68 -1.84
CA GLY A 163 4.58 12.92 -1.67
C GLY A 163 5.40 13.30 -2.89
N GLN A 164 6.13 12.37 -3.46
CA GLN A 164 6.92 12.62 -4.66
C GLN A 164 6.03 12.92 -5.85
N ILE A 165 4.95 12.17 -6.05
CA ILE A 165 3.97 12.43 -7.12
C ILE A 165 3.34 13.82 -6.95
N ALA A 166 2.97 14.22 -5.73
CA ALA A 166 2.42 15.55 -5.45
C ALA A 166 3.39 16.67 -5.85
N LYS A 167 4.69 16.52 -5.58
CA LYS A 167 5.71 17.47 -6.03
C LYS A 167 5.76 17.58 -7.54
N HIS A 168 5.74 16.45 -8.26
CA HIS A 168 5.73 16.45 -9.73
C HIS A 168 4.44 17.00 -10.33
N LEU A 169 3.33 16.91 -9.62
CA LEU A 169 2.05 17.53 -10.00
C LEU A 169 1.96 19.01 -9.65
N GLY A 170 3.02 19.62 -9.09
CA GLY A 170 3.11 21.04 -8.83
C GLY A 170 2.58 21.48 -7.45
N ALA A 171 2.55 20.59 -6.44
CA ALA A 171 2.25 20.99 -5.07
C ALA A 171 3.21 22.09 -4.61
N ALA A 172 2.67 23.18 -4.04
CA ALA A 172 3.48 24.26 -3.47
C ALA A 172 4.27 23.78 -2.25
N LYS A 173 3.66 22.90 -1.46
CA LYS A 173 4.26 22.32 -0.26
C LYS A 173 3.75 20.89 -0.02
N VAL A 174 4.65 19.97 0.32
CA VAL A 174 4.32 18.60 0.72
C VAL A 174 4.81 18.37 2.14
N ILE A 175 3.88 17.97 3.02
CA ILE A 175 4.10 17.77 4.45
C ILE A 175 3.84 16.30 4.76
N GLY A 176 4.74 15.65 5.49
CA GLY A 176 4.60 14.26 5.88
C GLY A 176 4.57 14.05 7.40
N SER A 177 3.81 13.04 7.86
CA SER A 177 3.97 12.52 9.21
C SER A 177 4.45 11.08 9.22
N ALA A 178 5.40 10.77 10.11
CA ALA A 178 5.94 9.42 10.30
C ALA A 178 6.27 9.20 11.78
N GLY A 179 6.69 7.98 12.16
CA GLY A 179 6.79 7.59 13.57
C GLY A 179 8.21 7.42 14.10
N SER A 180 9.25 7.91 13.40
CA SER A 180 10.63 7.94 13.90
C SER A 180 11.46 9.02 13.24
N ALA A 181 12.58 9.40 13.86
CA ALA A 181 13.50 10.41 13.35
C ALA A 181 14.11 9.99 12.00
N GLU A 182 14.49 8.72 11.84
CA GLU A 182 15.05 8.17 10.61
C GLU A 182 14.05 8.30 9.45
N LYS A 183 12.76 8.07 9.71
CA LYS A 183 11.70 8.25 8.72
C LYS A 183 11.49 9.72 8.35
N ILE A 184 11.66 10.64 9.29
CA ILE A 184 11.61 12.06 9.00
C ILE A 184 12.76 12.48 8.07
N GLU A 185 13.98 12.02 8.34
CA GLU A 185 15.12 12.28 7.47
C GLU A 185 14.94 11.65 6.08
N TYR A 186 14.40 10.44 6.02
CA TYR A 186 14.03 9.81 4.74
C TYR A 186 13.04 10.66 3.96
N LEU A 187 11.96 11.14 4.56
CA LEU A 187 10.97 11.99 3.88
C LEU A 187 11.60 13.26 3.30
N LYS A 188 12.46 13.92 4.07
CA LYS A 188 13.18 15.10 3.58
C LYS A 188 14.09 14.76 2.41
N SER A 189 14.76 13.60 2.44
CA SER A 189 15.66 13.16 1.36
C SER A 189 14.94 12.89 0.05
N ILE A 190 13.64 12.54 0.08
CA ILE A 190 12.80 12.28 -1.10
C ILE A 190 11.91 13.48 -1.49
N GLY A 191 12.20 14.67 -0.96
CA GLY A 191 11.61 15.93 -1.42
C GLY A 191 10.38 16.43 -0.66
N PHE A 192 10.06 15.88 0.51
CA PHE A 192 9.07 16.52 1.39
C PHE A 192 9.65 17.83 1.93
N ASP A 193 8.87 18.91 1.86
CA ASP A 193 9.28 20.23 2.33
C ASP A 193 9.32 20.29 3.85
N GLU A 194 8.35 19.63 4.52
CA GLU A 194 8.27 19.50 5.96
C GLU A 194 7.89 18.06 6.35
N ALA A 195 8.42 17.61 7.47
CA ALA A 195 8.04 16.33 8.04
C ALA A 195 8.11 16.39 9.57
N PHE A 196 7.18 15.73 10.24
CA PHE A 196 7.16 15.67 11.70
C PHE A 196 6.90 14.25 12.23
N ASN A 197 7.45 13.97 13.42
CA ASN A 197 7.22 12.72 14.12
C ASN A 197 5.95 12.83 14.96
N TYR A 198 4.89 12.11 14.57
CA TYR A 198 3.61 12.17 15.28
C TYR A 198 3.68 11.64 16.72
N LYS A 199 4.74 10.90 17.10
CA LYS A 199 4.96 10.40 18.46
C LYS A 199 5.52 11.46 19.40
N ASP A 200 6.03 12.59 18.86
CA ASP A 200 6.68 13.63 19.66
C ASP A 200 5.68 14.64 20.27
N GLY A 201 4.36 14.40 20.11
CA GLY A 201 3.34 15.22 20.76
C GLY A 201 2.06 15.42 19.96
N ASP A 202 1.41 16.55 20.16
CA ASP A 202 0.14 16.92 19.52
C ASP A 202 0.27 17.04 18.00
N VAL A 203 -0.34 16.09 17.28
CA VAL A 203 -0.36 16.07 15.80
C VAL A 203 -0.96 17.34 15.22
N ASN A 204 -2.03 17.88 15.85
CA ASN A 204 -2.67 19.11 15.40
C ASN A 204 -1.72 20.30 15.48
N GLY A 205 -1.04 20.51 16.60
CA GLY A 205 -0.08 21.60 16.78
C GLY A 205 1.14 21.46 15.87
N GLN A 206 1.64 20.23 15.66
CA GLN A 206 2.75 19.97 14.72
C GLN A 206 2.34 20.29 13.28
N LEU A 207 1.12 19.90 12.84
CA LEU A 207 0.61 20.19 11.51
C LEU A 207 0.37 21.70 11.32
N ALA A 208 -0.22 22.37 12.31
CA ALA A 208 -0.40 23.83 12.27
C ALA A 208 0.93 24.59 12.10
N LYS A 209 1.99 24.12 12.76
CA LYS A 209 3.34 24.69 12.61
C LYS A 209 3.93 24.41 11.23
N ALA A 210 3.73 23.21 10.69
CA ALA A 210 4.23 22.82 9.36
C ALA A 210 3.45 23.50 8.23
N ALA A 211 2.16 23.80 8.44
CA ALA A 211 1.25 24.44 7.48
C ALA A 211 0.56 25.68 8.10
N PRO A 212 1.30 26.78 8.34
CA PRO A 212 0.70 27.98 8.98
C PRO A 212 -0.42 28.61 8.14
N GLU A 213 -0.40 28.42 6.82
CA GLU A 213 -1.45 28.88 5.88
C GLU A 213 -2.54 27.84 5.64
N GLY A 214 -2.52 26.70 6.38
CA GLY A 214 -3.44 25.59 6.21
C GLY A 214 -3.03 24.59 5.13
N ILE A 215 -3.85 23.55 4.94
CA ILE A 215 -3.66 22.51 3.93
C ILE A 215 -4.86 22.50 2.96
N ASP A 216 -4.59 22.20 1.70
CA ASP A 216 -5.61 22.11 0.64
C ASP A 216 -6.02 20.68 0.36
N VAL A 217 -5.06 19.73 0.44
CA VAL A 217 -5.29 18.30 0.27
C VAL A 217 -4.71 17.51 1.43
N TYR A 218 -5.50 16.62 1.97
CA TYR A 218 -5.02 15.59 2.91
C TYR A 218 -5.13 14.20 2.29
N PHE A 219 -4.01 13.50 2.22
CA PHE A 219 -3.95 12.09 1.83
C PHE A 219 -3.89 11.22 3.09
N ASP A 220 -5.01 10.60 3.43
CA ASP A 220 -5.18 9.88 4.69
C ASP A 220 -4.89 8.39 4.57
N ASN A 221 -3.78 7.94 5.17
CA ASN A 221 -3.45 6.52 5.34
C ASN A 221 -3.71 6.01 6.79
N VAL A 222 -4.01 6.90 7.73
CA VAL A 222 -3.96 6.59 9.18
C VAL A 222 -5.29 6.72 9.88
N GLY A 223 -6.09 7.76 9.55
CA GLY A 223 -7.32 8.07 10.28
C GLY A 223 -7.07 8.69 11.66
N GLY A 224 -8.03 8.53 12.57
CA GLY A 224 -7.93 8.93 13.98
C GLY A 224 -7.50 10.39 14.20
N VAL A 225 -6.50 10.59 15.04
CA VAL A 225 -6.00 11.93 15.38
C VAL A 225 -5.40 12.70 14.19
N HIS A 226 -4.90 11.98 13.16
CA HIS A 226 -4.42 12.62 11.95
C HIS A 226 -5.55 13.22 11.13
N LEU A 227 -6.69 12.51 11.02
CA LEU A 227 -7.87 13.03 10.36
C LEU A 227 -8.46 14.23 11.10
N GLU A 228 -8.52 14.20 12.44
CA GLU A 228 -8.91 15.36 13.25
C GLU A 228 -8.00 16.56 13.01
N ALA A 229 -6.68 16.35 13.01
CA ALA A 229 -5.70 17.40 12.74
C ALA A 229 -5.84 17.99 11.33
N ALA A 230 -6.08 17.14 10.33
CA ALA A 230 -6.30 17.57 8.95
C ALA A 230 -7.58 18.42 8.83
N ILE A 231 -8.71 17.99 9.39
CA ILE A 231 -9.96 18.76 9.41
C ILE A 231 -9.75 20.12 10.08
N GLN A 232 -8.98 20.16 11.20
CA GLN A 232 -8.69 21.40 11.92
C GLN A 232 -7.88 22.38 11.08
N ASN A 233 -6.88 21.91 10.35
CA ASN A 233 -5.93 22.74 9.60
C ASN A 233 -6.27 22.88 8.11
N ALA A 234 -7.36 22.27 7.62
CA ALA A 234 -7.77 22.38 6.23
C ALA A 234 -8.23 23.81 5.89
N ASN A 235 -7.88 24.25 4.70
CA ASN A 235 -8.41 25.46 4.08
C ASN A 235 -9.88 25.28 3.67
N THR A 236 -10.59 26.37 3.39
CA THR A 236 -11.94 26.30 2.81
C THR A 236 -11.87 25.58 1.45
N PHE A 237 -12.80 24.66 1.20
CA PHE A 237 -12.83 23.74 0.06
C PHE A 237 -11.68 22.72 0.05
N GLY A 238 -11.07 22.45 1.22
CA GLY A 238 -10.08 21.38 1.38
C GLY A 238 -10.65 20.02 0.99
N ARG A 239 -9.78 19.14 0.49
CA ARG A 239 -10.14 17.81 0.00
C ARG A 239 -9.37 16.75 0.78
N ILE A 240 -10.07 15.73 1.26
CA ILE A 240 -9.52 14.63 2.05
C ILE A 240 -9.73 13.33 1.29
N ALA A 241 -8.66 12.74 0.80
CA ALA A 241 -8.64 11.43 0.16
C ALA A 241 -8.38 10.36 1.22
N MET A 242 -9.43 9.64 1.61
CA MET A 242 -9.38 8.60 2.64
C MET A 242 -8.95 7.27 1.98
N CYS A 243 -7.65 6.98 2.05
CA CYS A 243 -7.02 5.79 1.47
C CYS A 243 -7.01 4.61 2.44
N GLY A 244 -6.80 4.88 3.73
CA GLY A 244 -6.69 3.86 4.77
C GLY A 244 -6.87 4.44 6.17
N ALA A 245 -7.04 3.55 7.15
CA ALA A 245 -7.23 3.92 8.56
C ALA A 245 -6.43 2.96 9.45
N ILE A 246 -5.11 2.83 9.19
CA ILE A 246 -4.27 1.80 9.85
C ILE A 246 -4.27 1.92 11.37
N ALA A 247 -4.52 3.11 11.92
CA ALA A 247 -4.64 3.31 13.36
C ALA A 247 -5.83 2.56 13.99
N GLN A 248 -6.80 2.11 13.17
CA GLN A 248 -8.04 1.50 13.63
C GLN A 248 -8.17 0.02 13.22
N TYR A 249 -7.24 -0.52 12.43
CA TYR A 249 -7.39 -1.87 11.87
C TYR A 249 -7.38 -2.99 12.93
N ASN A 250 -6.80 -2.74 14.09
CA ASN A 250 -6.71 -3.69 15.19
C ASN A 250 -7.69 -3.38 16.34
N ASP A 251 -8.58 -2.39 16.16
CA ASP A 251 -9.57 -2.07 17.21
C ASP A 251 -10.59 -3.19 17.34
N THR A 252 -10.95 -3.50 18.58
CA THR A 252 -11.99 -4.50 18.93
C THR A 252 -13.37 -3.86 19.09
N GLU A 253 -13.41 -2.55 19.26
CA GLU A 253 -14.62 -1.75 19.34
C GLU A 253 -14.60 -0.67 18.26
N PRO A 254 -15.76 -0.19 17.80
CA PRO A 254 -15.82 0.88 16.81
C PRO A 254 -15.06 2.11 17.32
N ALA A 255 -14.04 2.53 16.56
CA ALA A 255 -13.28 3.74 16.87
C ALA A 255 -14.20 4.97 16.81
N PRO A 256 -14.03 5.95 17.73
CA PRO A 256 -14.75 7.20 17.65
C PRO A 256 -14.37 7.94 16.35
N GLY A 257 -15.37 8.56 15.71
CA GLY A 257 -15.13 9.44 14.58
C GLY A 257 -14.42 10.75 15.00
N PRO A 258 -14.00 11.56 14.02
CA PRO A 258 -13.41 12.87 14.30
C PRO A 258 -14.34 13.75 15.13
N ARG A 259 -13.87 14.22 16.30
CA ARG A 259 -14.67 15.04 17.22
C ARG A 259 -15.01 16.42 16.63
N ASN A 260 -14.23 16.87 15.66
CA ASN A 260 -14.35 18.17 15.00
C ASN A 260 -14.96 18.08 13.58
N LEU A 261 -15.64 16.98 13.23
CA LEU A 261 -16.24 16.78 11.91
C LEU A 261 -17.19 17.94 11.51
N GLY A 262 -17.83 18.59 12.50
CA GLY A 262 -18.67 19.77 12.26
C GLY A 262 -17.96 20.95 11.60
N LEU A 263 -16.62 21.06 11.70
CA LEU A 263 -15.85 22.09 11.01
C LEU A 263 -15.91 21.95 9.48
N SER A 264 -16.16 20.73 8.98
CA SER A 264 -16.29 20.49 7.54
C SER A 264 -17.41 21.31 6.90
N ILE A 265 -18.45 21.66 7.65
CA ILE A 265 -19.57 22.48 7.16
C ILE A 265 -19.07 23.90 6.84
N GLY A 266 -18.47 24.58 7.82
CA GLY A 266 -17.99 25.95 7.65
C GLY A 266 -16.82 26.09 6.69
N LYS A 267 -16.02 25.02 6.53
CA LYS A 267 -14.89 24.97 5.61
C LYS A 267 -15.24 24.35 4.24
N CYS A 268 -16.49 23.91 4.05
CA CYS A 268 -16.95 23.26 2.81
C CYS A 268 -16.02 22.11 2.37
N LEU A 269 -15.60 21.24 3.31
CA LEU A 269 -14.65 20.16 3.03
C LEU A 269 -15.31 19.02 2.24
N THR A 270 -14.54 18.42 1.35
CA THR A 270 -14.86 17.14 0.72
C THR A 270 -14.05 16.03 1.38
N LEU A 271 -14.72 15.02 1.95
CA LEU A 271 -14.11 13.80 2.45
C LEU A 271 -14.58 12.64 1.55
N ARG A 272 -13.64 11.96 0.89
CA ARG A 272 -13.96 10.88 -0.04
C ARG A 272 -13.10 9.65 0.24
N GLY A 273 -13.75 8.52 0.59
CA GLY A 273 -13.13 7.21 0.58
C GLY A 273 -12.99 6.66 -0.84
N PHE A 274 -11.97 5.84 -1.08
CA PHE A 274 -11.79 5.21 -2.37
C PHE A 274 -11.13 3.83 -2.28
N VAL A 275 -11.41 3.01 -3.27
CA VAL A 275 -10.74 1.73 -3.52
C VAL A 275 -10.12 1.81 -4.91
N VAL A 276 -8.82 1.66 -5.01
CA VAL A 276 -8.07 1.88 -6.26
C VAL A 276 -8.53 0.98 -7.42
N GLY A 277 -9.06 -0.21 -7.14
CA GLY A 277 -9.61 -1.11 -8.15
C GLY A 277 -10.75 -0.51 -8.99
N GLN A 278 -11.50 0.44 -8.43
CA GLN A 278 -12.56 1.17 -9.15
C GLN A 278 -12.01 2.24 -10.12
N TYR A 279 -10.70 2.50 -10.06
CA TYR A 279 -9.99 3.47 -10.89
C TYR A 279 -8.97 2.82 -11.82
N SER A 280 -9.15 1.51 -12.13
CA SER A 280 -8.25 0.76 -13.02
C SER A 280 -8.07 1.39 -14.40
N HIS A 281 -9.06 2.16 -14.86
CA HIS A 281 -8.99 2.92 -16.11
C HIS A 281 -7.86 3.99 -16.11
N LEU A 282 -7.37 4.41 -14.93
CA LEU A 282 -6.25 5.35 -14.79
C LEU A 282 -4.87 4.65 -14.79
N ALA A 283 -4.82 3.32 -14.79
CA ALA A 283 -3.55 2.58 -14.70
C ALA A 283 -2.61 2.90 -15.86
N LYS A 284 -3.15 3.00 -17.07
CA LYS A 284 -2.34 3.36 -18.26
C LYS A 284 -1.79 4.78 -18.16
N GLU A 285 -2.62 5.74 -17.81
CA GLU A 285 -2.21 7.14 -17.63
C GLU A 285 -1.15 7.26 -16.52
N PHE A 286 -1.35 6.56 -15.40
CA PHE A 286 -0.38 6.48 -14.32
C PHE A 286 0.98 5.96 -14.81
N GLN A 287 0.99 4.86 -15.55
CA GLN A 287 2.23 4.30 -16.09
C GLN A 287 2.92 5.26 -17.06
N GLU A 288 2.18 5.87 -17.97
CA GLU A 288 2.72 6.82 -18.94
C GLU A 288 3.34 8.06 -18.28
N LYS A 289 2.77 8.53 -17.17
CA LYS A 289 3.26 9.73 -16.44
C LYS A 289 4.35 9.42 -15.43
N ILE A 290 4.25 8.31 -14.70
CA ILE A 290 5.09 8.05 -13.53
C ILE A 290 6.27 7.13 -13.83
N ALA A 291 6.12 6.13 -14.72
CA ALA A 291 7.22 5.23 -15.03
C ALA A 291 8.47 5.97 -15.56
N PRO A 292 8.37 6.98 -16.44
CA PRO A 292 9.54 7.76 -16.86
C PRO A 292 10.29 8.43 -15.70
N LEU A 293 9.55 8.93 -14.70
CA LEU A 293 10.13 9.59 -13.52
C LEU A 293 10.87 8.63 -12.59
N ILE A 294 10.51 7.35 -12.64
CA ILE A 294 11.23 6.31 -11.90
C ILE A 294 12.49 5.91 -12.66
N VAL A 295 12.39 5.78 -13.97
CA VAL A 295 13.52 5.41 -14.84
C VAL A 295 14.63 6.46 -14.81
N ASP A 296 14.29 7.74 -14.78
CA ASP A 296 15.27 8.85 -14.73
C ASP A 296 15.72 9.19 -13.30
N GLY A 297 15.14 8.52 -12.28
CA GLY A 297 15.48 8.73 -10.86
C GLY A 297 14.85 9.96 -10.21
N SER A 298 13.94 10.66 -10.89
CA SER A 298 13.19 11.80 -10.34
C SER A 298 12.22 11.37 -9.23
N ILE A 299 11.70 10.13 -9.30
CA ILE A 299 10.97 9.46 -8.23
C ILE A 299 11.77 8.24 -7.81
N THR A 300 12.03 8.12 -6.52
CA THR A 300 12.72 6.99 -5.91
C THR A 300 11.76 6.17 -5.06
N PHE A 301 12.12 4.93 -4.78
CA PHE A 301 11.36 4.07 -3.89
C PHE A 301 12.27 3.30 -2.96
N GLU A 302 11.80 3.08 -1.75
CA GLU A 302 12.48 2.31 -0.73
C GLU A 302 11.72 1.00 -0.49
N THR A 303 12.45 -0.07 -0.18
CA THR A 303 11.89 -1.37 0.15
C THR A 303 12.49 -1.89 1.46
N THR A 304 11.63 -2.34 2.35
CA THR A 304 12.03 -3.13 3.51
C THR A 304 11.88 -4.59 3.16
N VAL A 305 13.00 -5.32 3.12
CA VAL A 305 13.03 -6.72 2.70
C VAL A 305 13.15 -7.65 3.91
N ARG A 306 12.39 -8.75 3.89
CA ARG A 306 12.58 -9.91 4.75
C ARG A 306 12.86 -11.12 3.87
N GLU A 307 13.74 -12.01 4.30
CA GLU A 307 14.19 -13.17 3.51
C GLU A 307 13.54 -14.46 4.02
N GLY A 308 13.04 -15.26 3.09
CA GLY A 308 12.40 -16.55 3.33
C GLY A 308 10.91 -16.48 3.63
N ILE A 309 10.16 -17.43 3.05
CA ILE A 309 8.70 -17.51 3.22
C ILE A 309 8.27 -17.59 4.70
N ASP A 310 9.11 -18.17 5.55
CA ASP A 310 8.83 -18.32 6.99
C ASP A 310 8.70 -16.96 7.71
N THR A 311 9.22 -15.87 7.12
CA THR A 311 9.17 -14.53 7.70
C THR A 311 7.89 -13.76 7.35
N MET A 312 7.03 -14.27 6.47
CA MET A 312 5.84 -13.53 5.99
C MET A 312 4.90 -13.06 7.10
N PRO A 313 4.52 -13.88 8.09
CA PRO A 313 3.68 -13.39 9.19
C PRO A 313 4.36 -12.28 9.99
N ALA A 314 5.64 -12.43 10.32
CA ALA A 314 6.39 -11.42 11.06
C ALA A 314 6.47 -10.09 10.28
N ALA A 315 6.78 -10.15 8.98
CA ALA A 315 6.80 -8.98 8.11
C ALA A 315 5.45 -8.26 8.03
N PHE A 316 4.35 -9.02 8.03
CA PHE A 316 3.01 -8.46 8.07
C PHE A 316 2.71 -7.76 9.41
N LEU A 317 3.04 -8.40 10.54
CA LEU A 317 2.84 -7.83 11.87
C LEU A 317 3.65 -6.55 12.09
N GLU A 318 4.88 -6.51 11.60
CA GLU A 318 5.76 -5.33 11.68
C GLU A 318 5.14 -4.07 11.02
N LEU A 319 4.22 -4.21 10.05
CA LEU A 319 3.54 -3.07 9.44
C LEU A 319 2.76 -2.22 10.45
N PHE A 320 2.14 -2.87 11.45
CA PHE A 320 1.33 -2.21 12.48
C PHE A 320 2.18 -1.56 13.56
N GLU A 321 3.44 -1.95 13.67
CA GLU A 321 4.42 -1.38 14.59
C GLU A 321 5.26 -0.27 13.92
N GLY A 322 5.08 -0.08 12.61
CA GLY A 322 5.87 0.84 11.80
C GLY A 322 7.30 0.33 11.56
N GLY A 323 7.48 -0.98 11.38
CA GLY A 323 8.77 -1.62 11.14
C GLY A 323 9.31 -1.45 9.72
N ASN A 324 8.54 -0.85 8.79
CA ASN A 324 8.96 -0.64 7.41
C ASN A 324 9.22 0.82 7.07
N THR A 325 10.15 1.06 6.15
CA THR A 325 10.25 2.28 5.35
C THR A 325 9.99 1.88 3.90
N GLY A 326 9.14 2.62 3.20
CA GLY A 326 8.71 2.23 1.86
C GLY A 326 7.86 0.96 1.84
N LYS A 327 8.08 0.12 0.84
CA LYS A 327 7.32 -1.12 0.62
C LYS A 327 7.92 -2.30 1.38
N MET A 328 7.12 -2.98 2.20
CA MET A 328 7.50 -4.26 2.80
C MET A 328 7.34 -5.39 1.78
N ILE A 329 8.41 -6.14 1.58
CA ILE A 329 8.50 -7.27 0.63
C ILE A 329 9.16 -8.44 1.34
N VAL A 330 8.66 -9.65 1.07
CA VAL A 330 9.33 -10.90 1.45
C VAL A 330 9.89 -11.55 0.19
N LYS A 331 11.19 -11.82 0.16
CA LYS A 331 11.88 -12.58 -0.90
C LYS A 331 11.94 -14.05 -0.50
N PHE A 332 11.79 -14.93 -1.47
CA PHE A 332 11.77 -16.40 -1.28
C PHE A 332 13.07 -17.05 -1.73
#